data_056fade14262aff84b7e823cd1d18039
#
_entry.id   056fade14262aff84b7e823cd1d18039
#
_cell.length_a   1.000
_cell.length_b   1.000
_cell.length_c   1.000
_cell.angle_alpha   90.00
_cell.angle_beta   90.00
_cell.angle_gamma   90.00
#
_symmetry.space_group_name_H-M   'P 1'
#
loop_
_entity.id
_entity.type
_entity.pdbx_description
1 polymer ?
#
loop_
_entity_poly.entity_id
_entity_poly.type
_entity_poly.pdbx_seq_one_letter_code
_entity_poly.pdbx_strand_id
1 'polypeptide(L)'
;MFGVDHLWLAGNATPPTHKAVDKTALGTARLVPWEHAGTPAAAAAAVREQGLRLVAVELTADAVPLHEAPLDGDVCLAVGGEDHGCSPALLAAADAVAYIPQIGRVGSLNVAVATAIALAEARRRDWTT
;
A
#
# COMPACT_ATOMS: atom_id res chain seq x y z
N MET A 1 2.95 13.82 -3.09
CA MET A 1 2.10 14.00 -4.26
C MET A 1 0.66 13.61 -4.03
N PHE A 2 0.37 12.42 -3.53
CA PHE A 2 -1.03 11.98 -3.33
C PHE A 2 -1.57 12.22 -1.93
N GLY A 3 -0.86 12.98 -1.09
CA GLY A 3 -1.36 13.34 0.24
C GLY A 3 -1.39 12.18 1.23
N VAL A 4 -0.37 11.33 1.22
CA VAL A 4 -0.23 10.26 2.21
C VAL A 4 0.05 10.86 3.57
N ASP A 5 -0.75 10.53 4.58
CA ASP A 5 -0.62 11.10 5.92
C ASP A 5 0.36 10.34 6.80
N HIS A 6 0.53 9.04 6.58
CA HIS A 6 1.39 8.22 7.42
C HIS A 6 1.86 6.98 6.66
N LEU A 7 3.02 6.46 7.06
CA LEU A 7 3.61 5.27 6.48
C LEU A 7 3.98 4.27 7.57
N TRP A 8 3.47 3.06 7.51
CA TRP A 8 3.88 1.97 8.39
C TRP A 8 4.80 1.02 7.64
N LEU A 9 5.99 0.79 8.22
CA LEU A 9 6.97 -0.14 7.67
C LEU A 9 6.91 -1.46 8.44
N ALA A 10 6.68 -2.54 7.72
CA ALA A 10 6.57 -3.87 8.33
C ALA A 10 7.67 -4.80 7.84
N GLY A 11 8.12 -5.67 8.72
CA GLY A 11 9.14 -6.66 8.39
C GLY A 11 10.46 -6.01 7.96
N ASN A 12 10.91 -6.33 6.76
CA ASN A 12 12.21 -5.89 6.23
C ASN A 12 12.13 -4.62 5.36
N ALA A 13 11.05 -3.87 5.44
CA ALA A 13 10.91 -2.66 4.64
C ALA A 13 12.02 -1.65 4.97
N THR A 14 12.59 -1.04 3.93
CA THR A 14 13.68 -0.07 4.08
C THR A 14 13.14 1.26 4.59
N PRO A 15 13.68 1.80 5.72
CA PRO A 15 13.22 3.07 6.25
C PRO A 15 13.47 4.23 5.28
N PRO A 16 12.57 5.24 5.25
CA PRO A 16 12.77 6.43 4.42
C PRO A 16 14.02 7.24 4.79
N THR A 17 14.56 7.03 5.98
CA THR A 17 15.81 7.70 6.41
C THR A 17 17.07 7.04 5.84
N HIS A 18 16.95 5.88 5.18
CA HIS A 18 18.07 5.24 4.51
C HIS A 18 18.58 6.15 3.39
N LYS A 19 19.91 6.31 3.29
CA LYS A 19 20.52 7.23 2.31
C LYS A 19 20.07 6.97 0.88
N ALA A 20 19.97 5.70 0.49
CA ALA A 20 19.55 5.35 -0.87
C ALA A 20 18.12 5.78 -1.15
N VAL A 21 17.22 5.61 -0.17
CA VAL A 21 15.83 6.03 -0.29
C VAL A 21 15.74 7.55 -0.35
N ASP A 22 16.43 8.26 0.55
CA ASP A 22 16.41 9.72 0.57
C ASP A 22 16.95 10.32 -0.73
N LYS A 23 18.05 9.76 -1.24
CA LYS A 23 18.63 10.19 -2.52
C LYS A 23 17.66 10.00 -3.67
N THR A 24 17.01 8.84 -3.74
CA THR A 24 16.04 8.53 -4.79
C THR A 24 14.80 9.40 -4.70
N ALA A 25 14.34 9.69 -3.50
CA ALA A 25 13.16 10.50 -3.25
C ALA A 25 13.44 12.01 -3.29
N LEU A 26 14.68 12.43 -3.48
CA LEU A 26 15.09 13.84 -3.52
C LEU A 26 14.68 14.60 -2.26
N GLY A 27 14.77 13.95 -1.09
CA GLY A 27 14.43 14.55 0.19
C GLY A 27 12.95 14.54 0.55
N THR A 28 12.07 14.12 -0.35
CA THR A 28 10.62 14.11 -0.09
C THR A 28 10.21 13.06 0.93
N ALA A 29 11.04 12.06 1.17
CA ALA A 29 10.79 11.04 2.18
C ALA A 29 10.60 11.61 3.58
N ARG A 30 11.13 12.80 3.86
CA ARG A 30 11.03 13.45 5.17
C ARG A 30 9.68 14.12 5.41
N LEU A 31 8.87 14.25 4.37
CA LEU A 31 7.59 14.95 4.45
C LEU A 31 6.43 14.08 4.93
N VAL A 32 6.64 12.77 5.01
CA VAL A 32 5.60 11.85 5.47
C VAL A 32 6.04 11.19 6.77
N PRO A 33 5.27 11.32 7.86
CA PRO A 33 5.57 10.61 9.09
C PRO A 33 5.58 9.08 8.87
N TRP A 34 6.50 8.40 9.51
CA TRP A 34 6.61 6.95 9.37
C TRP A 34 6.98 6.30 10.70
N GLU A 35 6.68 5.01 10.81
CA GLU A 35 7.08 4.21 11.97
C GLU A 35 7.28 2.75 11.57
N HIS A 36 8.09 2.05 12.33
CA HIS A 36 8.19 0.60 12.22
C HIS A 36 7.06 -0.03 13.00
N ALA A 37 6.34 -0.94 12.35
CA ALA A 37 5.24 -1.65 12.98
C ALA A 37 5.60 -3.10 13.35
N GLY A 38 6.83 -3.50 13.15
CA GLY A 38 7.27 -4.86 13.42
C GLY A 38 6.85 -5.82 12.32
N THR A 39 5.97 -6.76 12.65
CA THR A 39 5.48 -7.74 11.67
C THR A 39 4.34 -7.15 10.84
N PRO A 40 4.05 -7.75 9.66
CA PRO A 40 2.85 -7.35 8.89
C PRO A 40 1.56 -7.47 9.70
N ALA A 41 1.42 -8.47 10.56
CA ALA A 41 0.24 -8.59 11.41
C ALA A 41 0.13 -7.42 12.40
N ALA A 42 1.25 -6.98 12.97
CA ALA A 42 1.27 -5.83 13.87
C ALA A 42 0.92 -4.54 13.13
N ALA A 43 1.38 -4.39 11.90
CA ALA A 43 1.03 -3.25 11.06
C ALA A 43 -0.47 -3.22 10.78
N ALA A 44 -1.07 -4.36 10.45
CA ALA A 44 -2.50 -4.45 10.22
C ALA A 44 -3.30 -4.07 11.47
N ALA A 45 -2.87 -4.52 12.64
CA ALA A 45 -3.51 -4.17 13.91
C ALA A 45 -3.44 -2.66 14.16
N ALA A 46 -2.29 -2.03 13.91
CA ALA A 46 -2.13 -0.59 14.08
C ALA A 46 -3.08 0.20 13.16
N VAL A 47 -3.23 -0.24 11.93
CA VAL A 47 -4.16 0.37 10.97
C VAL A 47 -5.60 0.29 11.48
N ARG A 48 -6.00 -0.86 11.98
CA ARG A 48 -7.35 -1.06 12.52
C ARG A 48 -7.61 -0.20 13.75
N GLU A 49 -6.62 -0.05 14.62
CA GLU A 49 -6.73 0.81 15.81
C GLU A 49 -6.97 2.27 15.44
N GLN A 50 -6.47 2.70 14.28
CA GLN A 50 -6.70 4.04 13.76
C GLN A 50 -8.08 4.19 13.09
N GLY A 51 -8.85 3.13 13.01
CA GLY A 51 -10.16 3.17 12.36
C GLY A 51 -10.11 3.23 10.83
N LEU A 52 -8.98 2.86 10.25
CA LEU A 52 -8.78 2.87 8.81
C LEU A 52 -9.21 1.55 8.18
N ARG A 53 -9.74 1.62 6.98
CA ARG A 53 -9.97 0.42 6.16
C ARG A 53 -8.64 0.00 5.56
N LEU A 54 -8.32 -1.29 5.65
CA LEU A 54 -7.08 -1.84 5.12
C LEU A 54 -7.37 -2.56 3.81
N VAL A 55 -6.78 -2.07 2.72
CA VAL A 55 -6.89 -2.68 1.39
C VAL A 55 -5.50 -3.11 0.94
N ALA A 56 -5.31 -4.40 0.73
CA ALA A 56 -4.06 -4.93 0.22
C ALA A 56 -4.08 -4.94 -1.31
N VAL A 57 -2.98 -4.56 -1.92
CA VAL A 57 -2.83 -4.56 -3.38
C VAL A 57 -2.00 -5.78 -3.77
N GLU A 58 -2.68 -6.80 -4.27
CA GLU A 58 -2.07 -8.10 -4.61
C GLU A 58 -2.98 -8.87 -5.54
N LEU A 59 -2.41 -9.70 -6.41
CA LEU A 59 -3.21 -10.58 -7.25
C LEU A 59 -3.44 -11.90 -6.53
N THR A 60 -4.64 -12.11 -6.03
CA THR A 60 -5.05 -13.34 -5.36
C THR A 60 -6.35 -13.86 -5.98
N ALA A 61 -6.72 -15.09 -5.63
CA ALA A 61 -7.95 -15.69 -6.16
C ALA A 61 -9.20 -14.89 -5.82
N ASP A 62 -9.22 -14.25 -4.65
CA ASP A 62 -10.37 -13.50 -4.16
C ASP A 62 -10.26 -11.99 -4.39
N ALA A 63 -9.20 -11.53 -5.05
CA ALA A 63 -9.00 -10.11 -5.27
C ALA A 63 -10.03 -9.54 -6.25
N VAL A 64 -10.46 -8.30 -5.98
CA VAL A 64 -11.33 -7.55 -6.89
C VAL A 64 -10.51 -6.55 -7.68
N PRO A 65 -10.97 -6.13 -8.87
CA PRO A 65 -10.25 -5.08 -9.61
C PRO A 65 -10.15 -3.81 -8.79
N LEU A 66 -9.03 -3.11 -8.89
CA LEU A 66 -8.78 -1.89 -8.12
C LEU A 66 -9.91 -0.88 -8.22
N HIS A 67 -10.47 -0.70 -9.41
CA HIS A 67 -11.53 0.28 -9.63
C HIS A 67 -12.86 -0.10 -8.97
N GLU A 68 -12.99 -1.35 -8.51
CA GLU A 68 -14.16 -1.83 -7.77
C GLU A 68 -13.89 -1.96 -6.27
N ALA A 69 -12.64 -1.74 -5.83
CA ALA A 69 -12.28 -1.89 -4.43
C ALA A 69 -12.82 -0.74 -3.57
N PRO A 70 -13.04 -0.97 -2.27
CA PRO A 70 -13.58 0.06 -1.36
C PRO A 70 -12.49 1.04 -0.92
N LEU A 71 -12.13 1.95 -1.79
CA LEU A 71 -11.08 2.95 -1.54
C LEU A 71 -11.60 4.30 -1.10
N ASP A 72 -12.90 4.45 -0.89
CA ASP A 72 -13.50 5.70 -0.44
C ASP A 72 -13.21 5.98 1.03
N GLY A 73 -13.06 7.25 1.38
CA GLY A 73 -12.86 7.65 2.78
C GLY A 73 -11.46 7.37 3.30
N ASP A 74 -11.37 7.09 4.58
CA ASP A 74 -10.09 6.85 5.25
C ASP A 74 -9.62 5.41 5.01
N VAL A 75 -8.61 5.27 4.19
CA VAL A 75 -8.10 3.98 3.75
C VAL A 75 -6.59 3.91 3.91
N CYS A 76 -6.11 2.72 4.26
CA CYS A 76 -4.69 2.39 4.24
C CYS A 76 -4.46 1.35 3.15
N LEU A 77 -3.52 1.63 2.25
CA LEU A 77 -3.13 0.70 1.21
C LEU A 77 -1.90 -0.08 1.67
N ALA A 78 -1.95 -1.39 1.53
CA ALA A 78 -0.82 -2.25 1.84
C ALA A 78 -0.25 -2.85 0.56
N VAL A 79 1.07 -2.74 0.39
CA VAL A 79 1.78 -3.33 -0.73
C VAL A 79 2.89 -4.22 -0.20
N GLY A 80 3.17 -5.30 -0.90
CA GLY A 80 4.21 -6.23 -0.51
C GLY A 80 5.54 -5.91 -1.17
N GLY A 81 6.59 -6.65 -0.75
CA GLY A 81 7.89 -6.56 -1.39
C GLY A 81 7.86 -7.21 -2.78
N GLU A 82 8.87 -6.89 -3.59
CA GLU A 82 8.96 -7.37 -4.96
C GLU A 82 9.08 -8.89 -5.05
N ASP A 83 9.76 -9.50 -4.08
CA ASP A 83 10.04 -10.94 -4.14
C ASP A 83 8.92 -11.81 -3.59
N HIS A 84 8.17 -11.34 -2.62
CA HIS A 84 7.23 -12.16 -1.87
C HIS A 84 5.80 -11.64 -1.82
N GLY A 85 5.54 -10.42 -2.28
CA GLY A 85 4.22 -9.80 -2.17
C GLY A 85 3.81 -9.55 -0.72
N CYS A 86 2.52 -9.50 -0.47
CA CYS A 86 1.97 -9.34 0.88
C CYS A 86 2.00 -10.68 1.63
N SER A 87 2.29 -10.62 2.94
CA SER A 87 2.28 -11.83 3.74
C SER A 87 0.86 -12.40 3.87
N PRO A 88 0.72 -13.73 4.07
CA PRO A 88 -0.60 -14.31 4.31
C PRO A 88 -1.34 -13.70 5.50
N ALA A 89 -0.62 -13.35 6.56
CA ALA A 89 -1.21 -12.71 7.74
C ALA A 89 -1.82 -11.34 7.41
N LEU A 90 -1.11 -10.55 6.59
CA LEU A 90 -1.62 -9.25 6.16
C LEU A 90 -2.85 -9.40 5.26
N LEU A 91 -2.80 -10.33 4.31
CA LEU A 91 -3.93 -10.58 3.42
C LEU A 91 -5.16 -11.04 4.19
N ALA A 92 -4.98 -11.90 5.19
CA ALA A 92 -6.08 -12.36 6.03
C ALA A 92 -6.68 -11.23 6.87
N ALA A 93 -5.87 -10.26 7.28
CA ALA A 93 -6.31 -9.12 8.09
C ALA A 93 -6.92 -7.99 7.25
N ALA A 94 -6.69 -7.96 5.96
CA ALA A 94 -7.19 -6.90 5.09
C ALA A 94 -8.71 -6.95 4.96
N ASP A 95 -9.31 -5.77 4.89
CA ASP A 95 -10.76 -5.65 4.65
C ASP A 95 -11.12 -6.01 3.21
N ALA A 96 -10.18 -5.78 2.29
CA ALA A 96 -10.33 -6.18 0.89
C ALA A 96 -8.94 -6.37 0.28
N VAL A 97 -8.89 -7.18 -0.77
CA VAL A 97 -7.69 -7.35 -1.59
C VAL A 97 -8.03 -6.91 -3.00
N ALA A 98 -7.22 -6.02 -3.55
CA ALA A 98 -7.46 -5.46 -4.88
C ALA A 98 -6.28 -5.78 -5.79
N TYR A 99 -6.57 -6.02 -7.07
CA TYR A 99 -5.52 -6.18 -8.07
C TYR A 99 -5.64 -5.11 -9.14
N ILE A 100 -4.51 -4.79 -9.78
CA ILE A 100 -4.48 -3.87 -10.90
C ILE A 100 -4.65 -4.68 -12.18
N PRO A 101 -5.77 -4.52 -12.91
CA PRO A 101 -5.97 -5.25 -14.15
C PRO A 101 -4.89 -4.93 -15.18
N GLN A 102 -4.37 -5.96 -15.84
CA GLN A 102 -3.33 -5.83 -16.84
C GLN A 102 -3.74 -6.59 -18.10
N ILE A 103 -3.46 -6.01 -19.24
CA ILE A 103 -3.73 -6.63 -20.53
C ILE A 103 -2.52 -7.44 -21.01
N GLY A 104 -1.33 -7.04 -20.60
CA GLY A 104 -0.09 -7.68 -21.01
C GLY A 104 0.14 -9.04 -20.37
N ARG A 105 1.21 -9.70 -20.83
CA ARG A 105 1.57 -11.04 -20.37
C ARG A 105 2.54 -11.06 -19.19
N VAL A 106 3.06 -9.90 -18.78
CA VAL A 106 3.97 -9.80 -17.67
C VAL A 106 3.18 -9.95 -16.37
N GLY A 107 3.62 -10.87 -15.51
CA GLY A 107 2.84 -11.31 -14.35
C GLY A 107 2.73 -10.34 -13.20
N SER A 108 3.65 -9.35 -13.09
CA SER A 108 3.63 -8.44 -11.96
C SER A 108 4.12 -7.05 -12.33
N LEU A 109 3.62 -6.06 -11.62
CA LEU A 109 4.09 -4.69 -11.70
C LEU A 109 5.15 -4.44 -10.63
N ASN A 110 6.04 -3.49 -10.90
CA ASN A 110 6.95 -2.96 -9.87
C ASN A 110 6.12 -2.40 -8.71
N VAL A 111 6.57 -2.64 -7.48
CA VAL A 111 5.87 -2.20 -6.26
C VAL A 111 5.63 -0.70 -6.26
N ALA A 112 6.62 0.10 -6.64
CA ALA A 112 6.48 1.56 -6.67
C ALA A 112 5.41 1.99 -7.67
N VAL A 113 5.37 1.35 -8.85
CA VAL A 113 4.36 1.64 -9.87
C VAL A 113 2.98 1.23 -9.39
N ALA A 114 2.85 0.03 -8.82
CA ALA A 114 1.58 -0.45 -8.28
C ALA A 114 1.07 0.49 -7.18
N THR A 115 1.96 0.93 -6.28
CA THR A 115 1.61 1.85 -5.21
C THR A 115 1.11 3.18 -5.77
N ALA A 116 1.79 3.73 -6.77
CA ALA A 116 1.39 5.00 -7.38
C ALA A 116 0.01 4.88 -8.04
N ILE A 117 -0.25 3.78 -8.75
CA ILE A 117 -1.54 3.55 -9.39
C ILE A 117 -2.66 3.45 -8.33
N ALA A 118 -2.43 2.72 -7.25
CA ALA A 118 -3.41 2.54 -6.19
C ALA A 118 -3.71 3.86 -5.47
N LEU A 119 -2.68 4.65 -5.16
CA LEU A 119 -2.85 5.96 -4.54
C LEU A 119 -3.61 6.92 -5.46
N ALA A 120 -3.30 6.93 -6.76
CA ALA A 120 -3.99 7.75 -7.73
C ALA A 120 -5.49 7.39 -7.79
N GLU A 121 -5.82 6.10 -7.79
CA GLU A 121 -7.23 5.66 -7.80
C GLU A 121 -7.96 6.08 -6.54
N ALA A 122 -7.34 5.96 -5.37
CA ALA A 122 -7.94 6.38 -4.11
C ALA A 122 -8.24 7.88 -4.13
N ARG A 123 -7.30 8.68 -4.60
CA ARG A 123 -7.49 10.14 -4.69
C ARG A 123 -8.51 10.54 -5.75
N ARG A 124 -8.55 9.83 -6.87
CA ARG A 124 -9.55 10.11 -7.90
C ARG A 124 -10.95 10.08 -7.31
N ARG A 125 -11.23 9.17 -6.42
CA ARG A 125 -12.55 9.08 -5.78
C ARG A 125 -12.87 10.28 -4.92
N ASP A 126 -11.85 10.81 -4.23
CA ASP A 126 -12.02 12.03 -3.44
C ASP A 126 -12.37 13.22 -4.33
N TRP A 127 -11.78 13.28 -5.52
CA TRP A 127 -11.95 14.41 -6.43
C TRP A 127 -13.27 14.36 -7.23
N THR A 128 -13.91 13.22 -7.26
CA THR A 128 -15.15 13.04 -8.06
C THR A 128 -16.43 13.03 -7.22
N THR A 129 -16.31 13.20 -5.92
CA THR A 129 -17.46 13.24 -5.00
C THR A 129 -17.94 14.66 -4.72
#